data_0d9db59299fb0c82082d63bca1b3a16b
#
_entry.id   0d9db59299fb0c82082d63bca1b3a16b
#
_cell.length_a   1.000
_cell.length_b   1.000
_cell.length_c   1.000
_cell.angle_alpha   90.00
_cell.angle_beta   90.00
_cell.angle_gamma   90.00
#
_symmetry.space_group_name_H-M   'P 1'
#
loop_
_entity.id
_entity.type
_entity.pdbx_description
1 polymer ?
#
loop_
_entity_poly.entity_id
_entity_poly.type
_entity_poly.pdbx_seq_one_letter_code
_entity_poly.pdbx_strand_id
1 'polypeptide(L)'
;MKENRIQTYLRKLERHLWLRGLANADTLAEIESHLLESVETDLQHGLSIEQAEIQALERFGSVKVVASTFEKERKDAMQNILLAVAVLAGLFSAYVDSRPTWDDTGILAGGLLLISGLLTLLGHRKPWLIALAVGIWIPLHDIYLSHDLRMLLVLLFPLVGAYGGWLVRLGIRKTLHPA
;
A
#
# COMPACT_ATOMS: atom_id res chain seq x y z
N MET A 1 -18.57 25.61 30.67
CA MET A 1 -18.89 25.00 29.40
C MET A 1 -18.36 23.55 29.44
N LYS A 2 -19.24 22.55 29.42
CA LYS A 2 -18.75 21.15 29.27
C LYS A 2 -18.14 21.03 27.87
N GLU A 3 -16.90 20.67 27.79
CA GLU A 3 -16.21 20.43 26.51
C GLU A 3 -16.89 19.25 25.80
N ASN A 4 -17.31 19.45 24.54
CA ASN A 4 -17.96 18.42 23.74
C ASN A 4 -16.99 17.24 23.57
N ARG A 5 -17.37 16.05 24.03
CA ARG A 5 -16.54 14.84 24.03
C ARG A 5 -16.10 14.45 22.62
N ILE A 6 -16.98 14.64 21.63
CA ILE A 6 -16.68 14.38 20.21
C ILE A 6 -15.57 15.29 19.73
N GLN A 7 -15.64 16.60 20.00
CA GLN A 7 -14.61 17.56 19.59
C GLN A 7 -13.26 17.26 20.25
N THR A 8 -13.27 16.83 21.51
CA THR A 8 -12.05 16.41 22.20
C THR A 8 -11.45 15.14 21.57
N TYR A 9 -12.29 14.19 21.18
CA TYR A 9 -11.88 12.99 20.49
C TYR A 9 -11.28 13.31 19.12
N LEU A 10 -11.95 14.13 18.31
CA LEU A 10 -11.50 14.53 16.97
C LEU A 10 -10.14 15.25 17.01
N ARG A 11 -9.94 16.18 17.95
CA ARG A 11 -8.64 16.83 18.13
C ARG A 11 -7.52 15.84 18.49
N LYS A 12 -7.81 14.85 19.33
CA LYS A 12 -6.83 13.80 19.66
C LYS A 12 -6.54 12.93 18.46
N LEU A 13 -7.57 12.57 17.69
CA LEU A 13 -7.43 11.77 16.47
C LEU A 13 -6.63 12.51 15.40
N GLU A 14 -6.98 13.77 15.13
CA GLU A 14 -6.26 14.65 14.22
C GLU A 14 -4.76 14.70 14.55
N ARG A 15 -4.41 14.94 15.82
CA ARG A 15 -3.01 14.96 16.27
C ARG A 15 -2.31 13.62 16.02
N HIS A 16 -2.97 12.49 16.28
CA HIS A 16 -2.40 11.16 16.02
C HIS A 16 -2.21 10.87 14.54
N LEU A 17 -3.15 11.28 13.70
CA LEU A 17 -3.06 11.17 12.25
C LEU A 17 -1.98 12.10 11.68
N TRP A 18 -1.90 13.34 12.19
CA TRP A 18 -0.88 14.31 11.78
C TRP A 18 0.53 13.82 12.04
N LEU A 19 0.80 13.28 13.23
CA LEU A 19 2.11 12.71 13.60
C LEU A 19 2.54 11.53 12.71
N ARG A 20 1.59 10.91 12.01
CA ARG A 20 1.81 9.79 11.08
C ARG A 20 1.74 10.19 9.61
N GLY A 21 1.55 11.48 9.33
CA GLY A 21 1.37 11.99 7.97
C GLY A 21 0.11 11.47 7.28
N LEU A 22 -0.95 11.24 8.06
CA LEU A 22 -2.24 10.68 7.62
C LEU A 22 -3.38 11.68 7.77
N ALA A 23 -3.14 12.86 8.34
CA ALA A 23 -4.18 13.87 8.54
C ALA A 23 -4.71 14.36 7.19
N ASN A 24 -6.03 14.23 7.01
CA ASN A 24 -6.79 14.78 5.90
C ASN A 24 -8.06 15.42 6.46
N ALA A 25 -8.32 16.67 6.06
CA ALA A 25 -9.48 17.43 6.53
C ALA A 25 -10.80 16.74 6.13
N ASP A 26 -10.88 16.19 4.91
CA ASP A 26 -12.08 15.51 4.42
C ASP A 26 -12.38 14.26 5.26
N THR A 27 -11.35 13.47 5.59
CA THR A 27 -11.49 12.28 6.44
C THR A 27 -11.97 12.64 7.86
N LEU A 28 -11.45 13.73 8.42
CA LEU A 28 -11.88 14.18 9.75
C LEU A 28 -13.32 14.68 9.74
N ALA A 29 -13.73 15.41 8.69
CA ALA A 29 -15.10 15.86 8.51
C ALA A 29 -16.08 14.68 8.33
N GLU A 30 -15.69 13.65 7.60
CA GLU A 30 -16.47 12.41 7.44
C GLU A 30 -16.63 11.69 8.78
N ILE A 31 -15.56 11.54 9.55
CA ILE A 31 -15.60 10.95 10.89
C ILE A 31 -16.52 11.75 11.83
N GLU A 32 -16.42 13.08 11.80
CA GLU A 32 -17.28 13.95 12.59
C GLU A 32 -18.76 13.75 12.23
N SER A 33 -19.08 13.72 10.94
CA SER A 33 -20.44 13.48 10.44
C SER A 33 -21.00 12.15 10.94
N HIS A 34 -20.25 11.07 10.83
CA HIS A 34 -20.65 9.75 11.31
C HIS A 34 -20.86 9.68 12.84
N LEU A 35 -19.99 10.36 13.60
CA LEU A 35 -20.15 10.43 15.05
C LEU A 35 -21.41 11.20 15.43
N LEU A 36 -21.69 12.33 14.78
CA LEU A 36 -22.88 13.14 15.03
C LEU A 36 -24.15 12.39 14.65
N GLU A 37 -24.19 11.70 13.50
CA GLU A 37 -25.30 10.85 13.08
C GLU A 37 -25.57 9.72 14.09
N SER A 38 -24.50 9.11 14.61
CA SER A 38 -24.59 8.08 15.64
C SER A 38 -25.21 8.62 16.94
N VAL A 39 -24.80 9.82 17.35
CA VAL A 39 -25.38 10.50 18.53
C VAL A 39 -26.84 10.84 18.31
N GLU A 40 -27.20 11.39 17.15
CA GLU A 40 -28.58 11.72 16.81
C GLU A 40 -29.49 10.49 16.86
N THR A 41 -29.04 9.36 16.33
CA THR A 41 -29.74 8.09 16.40
C THR A 41 -29.98 7.65 17.85
N ASP A 42 -28.96 7.75 18.70
CA ASP A 42 -29.05 7.39 20.10
C ASP A 42 -30.02 8.32 20.89
N LEU A 43 -30.05 9.61 20.56
CA LEU A 43 -30.98 10.57 21.12
C LEU A 43 -32.43 10.22 20.74
N GLN A 44 -32.67 9.80 19.49
CA GLN A 44 -34.01 9.35 19.04
C GLN A 44 -34.49 8.09 19.79
N HIS A 45 -33.56 7.27 20.28
CA HIS A 45 -33.83 6.12 21.13
C HIS A 45 -34.02 6.48 22.63
N GLY A 46 -33.99 7.76 22.97
CA GLY A 46 -34.28 8.26 24.31
C GLY A 46 -33.07 8.33 25.26
N LEU A 47 -31.85 8.18 24.76
CA LEU A 47 -30.68 8.39 25.57
C LEU A 47 -30.46 9.89 25.86
N SER A 48 -29.82 10.20 26.98
CA SER A 48 -29.33 11.57 27.22
C SER A 48 -28.16 11.90 26.31
N ILE A 49 -27.91 13.17 26.03
CA ILE A 49 -26.79 13.64 25.20
C ILE A 49 -25.45 13.04 25.68
N GLU A 50 -25.23 13.03 26.99
CA GLU A 50 -24.00 12.50 27.56
C GLU A 50 -23.83 10.99 27.33
N GLN A 51 -24.91 10.23 27.45
CA GLN A 51 -24.92 8.79 27.16
C GLN A 51 -24.75 8.50 25.66
N ALA A 52 -25.41 9.26 24.81
CA ALA A 52 -25.30 9.14 23.36
C ALA A 52 -23.87 9.41 22.86
N GLU A 53 -23.21 10.49 23.35
CA GLU A 53 -21.80 10.76 23.04
C GLU A 53 -20.86 9.63 23.48
N ILE A 54 -21.04 9.10 24.70
CA ILE A 54 -20.23 8.00 25.22
C ILE A 54 -20.41 6.77 24.36
N GLN A 55 -21.64 6.39 24.07
CA GLN A 55 -21.96 5.18 23.30
C GLN A 55 -21.48 5.27 21.84
N ALA A 56 -21.62 6.45 21.21
CA ALA A 56 -21.10 6.68 19.88
C ALA A 56 -19.57 6.52 19.83
N LEU A 57 -18.85 7.10 20.81
CA LEU A 57 -17.39 6.97 20.89
C LEU A 57 -16.92 5.56 21.23
N GLU A 58 -17.65 4.82 22.07
CA GLU A 58 -17.34 3.41 22.37
C GLU A 58 -17.50 2.53 21.14
N ARG A 59 -18.57 2.70 20.36
CA ARG A 59 -18.79 1.99 19.10
C ARG A 59 -17.73 2.33 18.04
N PHE A 60 -17.37 3.60 17.94
CA PHE A 60 -16.37 4.07 16.99
C PHE A 60 -14.95 3.55 17.32
N GLY A 61 -14.66 3.42 18.61
CA GLY A 61 -13.41 2.90 19.11
C GLY A 61 -12.41 3.95 19.57
N SER A 62 -11.33 3.48 20.20
CA SER A 62 -10.30 4.39 20.72
C SER A 62 -9.50 5.06 19.60
N VAL A 63 -9.03 6.28 19.82
CA VAL A 63 -8.18 7.07 18.90
C VAL A 63 -6.99 6.25 18.38
N LYS A 64 -6.39 5.42 19.24
CA LYS A 64 -5.25 4.56 18.86
C LYS A 64 -5.65 3.50 17.83
N VAL A 65 -6.77 2.84 18.05
CA VAL A 65 -7.29 1.79 17.16
C VAL A 65 -7.63 2.39 15.80
N VAL A 66 -8.42 3.46 15.80
CA VAL A 66 -8.83 4.15 14.56
C VAL A 66 -7.61 4.62 13.77
N ALA A 67 -6.67 5.34 14.42
CA ALA A 67 -5.45 5.79 13.75
C ALA A 67 -4.60 4.63 13.19
N SER A 68 -4.57 3.47 13.88
CA SER A 68 -3.85 2.29 13.38
C SER A 68 -4.53 1.64 12.18
N THR A 69 -5.86 1.69 12.10
CA THR A 69 -6.63 1.21 10.95
C THR A 69 -6.31 2.03 9.70
N PHE A 70 -6.37 3.36 9.80
CA PHE A 70 -5.97 4.25 8.69
C PHE A 70 -4.53 4.02 8.23
N GLU A 71 -3.60 3.82 9.17
CA GLU A 71 -2.21 3.49 8.83
C GLU A 71 -2.09 2.17 8.07
N LYS A 72 -2.85 1.15 8.48
CA LYS A 72 -2.88 -0.15 7.81
C LYS A 72 -3.47 -0.04 6.41
N GLU A 73 -4.63 0.62 6.27
CA GLU A 73 -5.30 0.82 4.99
C GLU A 73 -4.40 1.56 3.99
N ARG A 74 -3.73 2.63 4.41
CA ARG A 74 -2.76 3.34 3.56
C ARG A 74 -1.60 2.45 3.12
N LYS A 75 -1.06 1.63 4.05
CA LYS A 75 0.00 0.68 3.71
C LYS A 75 -0.48 -0.37 2.71
N ASP A 76 -1.68 -0.88 2.88
CA ASP A 76 -2.24 -1.89 1.99
C ASP A 76 -2.58 -1.29 0.62
N ALA A 77 -3.13 -0.07 0.57
CA ALA A 77 -3.33 0.67 -0.68
C ALA A 77 -2.02 0.89 -1.44
N MET A 78 -0.95 1.31 -0.75
CA MET A 78 0.37 1.46 -1.36
C MET A 78 0.92 0.13 -1.91
N GLN A 79 0.73 -0.99 -1.20
CA GLN A 79 1.12 -2.32 -1.69
C GLN A 79 0.40 -2.67 -3.00
N ASN A 80 -0.90 -2.39 -3.06
CA ASN A 80 -1.72 -2.65 -4.25
C ASN A 80 -1.30 -1.76 -5.44
N ILE A 81 -1.01 -0.49 -5.19
CA ILE A 81 -0.50 0.43 -6.22
C ILE A 81 0.86 -0.07 -6.77
N LEU A 82 1.79 -0.43 -5.89
CA LEU A 82 3.10 -0.94 -6.32
C LEU A 82 2.96 -2.24 -7.12
N LEU A 83 2.04 -3.11 -6.75
CA LEU A 83 1.75 -4.34 -7.48
C LEU A 83 1.13 -4.04 -8.87
N ALA A 84 0.19 -3.11 -8.94
CA ALA A 84 -0.41 -2.69 -10.21
C ALA A 84 0.66 -2.10 -11.16
N VAL A 85 1.55 -1.26 -10.64
CA VAL A 85 2.68 -0.72 -11.42
C VAL A 85 3.62 -1.85 -11.89
N ALA A 86 3.87 -2.86 -11.04
CA ALA A 86 4.68 -4.02 -11.42
C ALA A 86 4.07 -4.80 -12.59
N VAL A 87 2.76 -5.05 -12.54
CA VAL A 87 2.02 -5.73 -13.62
C VAL A 87 2.08 -4.92 -14.91
N LEU A 88 1.81 -3.61 -14.85
CA LEU A 88 1.87 -2.74 -16.03
C LEU A 88 3.27 -2.68 -16.63
N ALA A 89 4.30 -2.59 -15.80
CA ALA A 89 5.69 -2.60 -16.26
C ALA A 89 6.06 -3.94 -16.92
N GLY A 90 5.60 -5.06 -16.36
CA GLY A 90 5.81 -6.38 -16.94
C GLY A 90 5.11 -6.56 -18.29
N LEU A 91 3.84 -6.14 -18.40
CA LEU A 91 3.09 -6.16 -19.67
C LEU A 91 3.76 -5.28 -20.73
N PHE A 92 4.23 -4.08 -20.34
CA PHE A 92 4.95 -3.20 -21.24
C PHE A 92 6.28 -3.83 -21.70
N SER A 93 7.02 -4.49 -20.82
CA SER A 93 8.24 -5.20 -21.16
C SER A 93 7.99 -6.32 -22.16
N ALA A 94 6.95 -7.13 -21.95
CA ALA A 94 6.56 -8.20 -22.89
C ALA A 94 6.11 -7.64 -24.25
N TYR A 95 5.40 -6.50 -24.25
CA TYR A 95 5.02 -5.82 -25.48
C TYR A 95 6.24 -5.32 -26.28
N VAL A 96 7.25 -4.77 -25.60
CA VAL A 96 8.49 -4.33 -26.25
C VAL A 96 9.26 -5.52 -26.80
N ASP A 97 9.40 -6.59 -26.03
CA ASP A 97 10.08 -7.84 -26.40
C ASP A 97 9.46 -8.50 -27.63
N SER A 98 8.15 -8.44 -27.76
CA SER A 98 7.42 -9.02 -28.90
C SER A 98 7.61 -8.29 -30.23
N ARG A 99 8.31 -7.12 -30.26
CA ARG A 99 8.50 -6.35 -31.48
C ARG A 99 9.65 -6.91 -32.34
N PRO A 100 9.43 -7.15 -33.64
CA PRO A 100 10.45 -7.72 -34.55
C PRO A 100 11.71 -6.88 -34.72
N THR A 101 11.61 -5.57 -34.42
CA THR A 101 12.72 -4.61 -34.54
C THR A 101 13.54 -4.47 -33.26
N TRP A 102 13.13 -5.16 -32.18
CA TRP A 102 13.81 -5.09 -30.89
C TRP A 102 14.74 -6.30 -30.74
N ASP A 103 16.04 -6.07 -30.70
CA ASP A 103 17.07 -7.12 -30.59
C ASP A 103 18.02 -6.88 -29.42
N ASP A 104 17.58 -6.12 -28.38
CA ASP A 104 18.44 -5.80 -27.23
C ASP A 104 17.93 -6.45 -25.93
N THR A 105 18.15 -7.76 -25.83
CA THR A 105 17.82 -8.57 -24.65
C THR A 105 18.51 -8.06 -23.38
N GLY A 106 19.70 -7.44 -23.50
CA GLY A 106 20.46 -6.91 -22.38
C GLY A 106 19.78 -5.71 -21.72
N ILE A 107 19.24 -4.79 -22.53
CA ILE A 107 18.48 -3.62 -22.02
C ILE A 107 17.21 -4.09 -21.32
N LEU A 108 16.51 -5.05 -21.90
CA LEU A 108 15.29 -5.58 -21.31
C LEU A 108 15.54 -6.27 -19.96
N ALA A 109 16.55 -7.14 -19.89
CA ALA A 109 16.96 -7.81 -18.66
C ALA A 109 17.37 -6.82 -17.57
N GLY A 110 18.14 -5.79 -17.92
CA GLY A 110 18.50 -4.68 -17.03
C GLY A 110 17.28 -3.90 -16.55
N GLY A 111 16.31 -3.62 -17.44
CA GLY A 111 15.04 -2.98 -17.11
C GLY A 111 14.23 -3.76 -16.10
N LEU A 112 14.03 -5.07 -16.32
CA LEU A 112 13.32 -5.97 -15.40
C LEU A 112 13.96 -5.99 -14.00
N LEU A 113 15.30 -6.05 -13.95
CA LEU A 113 16.07 -6.02 -12.70
C LEU A 113 15.87 -4.69 -11.96
N LEU A 114 16.03 -3.55 -12.65
CA LEU A 114 15.94 -2.23 -12.04
C LEU A 114 14.51 -1.91 -11.56
N ILE A 115 13.50 -2.19 -12.38
CA ILE A 115 12.10 -1.92 -12.04
C ILE A 115 11.69 -2.75 -10.80
N SER A 116 11.98 -4.04 -10.80
CA SER A 116 11.63 -4.91 -9.66
C SER A 116 12.37 -4.53 -8.39
N GLY A 117 13.66 -4.13 -8.52
CA GLY A 117 14.47 -3.64 -7.41
C GLY A 117 13.92 -2.33 -6.83
N LEU A 118 13.58 -1.38 -7.69
CA LEU A 118 13.02 -0.09 -7.27
C LEU A 118 11.67 -0.24 -6.56
N LEU A 119 10.75 -1.03 -7.12
CA LEU A 119 9.42 -1.26 -6.52
C LEU A 119 9.50 -1.92 -5.14
N THR A 120 10.45 -2.83 -4.94
CA THR A 120 10.69 -3.44 -3.63
C THR A 120 11.39 -2.49 -2.65
N LEU A 121 12.30 -1.67 -3.13
CA LEU A 121 12.94 -0.62 -2.35
C LEU A 121 11.91 0.41 -1.85
N LEU A 122 10.96 0.82 -2.71
CA LEU A 122 9.87 1.75 -2.38
C LEU A 122 8.91 1.20 -1.33
N GLY A 123 8.89 -0.09 -1.10
CA GLY A 123 8.20 -0.57 0.08
C GLY A 123 7.37 -1.81 -0.03
N HIS A 124 7.33 -2.49 -1.17
CA HIS A 124 6.55 -3.71 -1.26
C HIS A 124 7.08 -4.80 -0.30
N ARG A 125 6.16 -5.46 0.42
CA ARG A 125 6.53 -6.39 1.51
C ARG A 125 6.97 -7.77 1.00
N LYS A 126 6.53 -8.17 -0.20
CA LYS A 126 6.76 -9.50 -0.78
C LYS A 126 7.58 -9.36 -2.07
N PRO A 127 8.92 -9.44 -2.00
CA PRO A 127 9.78 -9.24 -3.18
C PRO A 127 9.48 -10.25 -4.29
N TRP A 128 9.20 -11.53 -3.95
CA TRP A 128 8.88 -12.56 -4.92
C TRP A 128 7.62 -12.22 -5.74
N LEU A 129 6.61 -11.56 -5.13
CA LEU A 129 5.39 -11.17 -5.82
C LEU A 129 5.64 -10.08 -6.86
N ILE A 130 6.49 -9.11 -6.55
CA ILE A 130 6.94 -8.07 -7.50
C ILE A 130 7.74 -8.71 -8.63
N ALA A 131 8.66 -9.62 -8.31
CA ALA A 131 9.45 -10.32 -9.34
C ALA A 131 8.55 -11.08 -10.31
N LEU A 132 7.54 -11.80 -9.82
CA LEU A 132 6.57 -12.48 -10.68
C LEU A 132 5.72 -11.49 -11.47
N ALA A 133 5.18 -10.44 -10.83
CA ALA A 133 4.32 -9.46 -11.48
C ALA A 133 5.03 -8.73 -12.63
N VAL A 134 6.33 -8.46 -12.48
CA VAL A 134 7.15 -7.83 -13.53
C VAL A 134 7.59 -8.86 -14.58
N GLY A 135 8.03 -10.05 -14.18
CA GLY A 135 8.78 -10.95 -15.05
C GLY A 135 7.99 -12.04 -15.76
N ILE A 136 6.79 -12.40 -15.29
CA ILE A 136 6.07 -13.58 -15.81
C ILE A 136 5.57 -13.43 -17.25
N TRP A 137 5.36 -12.20 -17.69
CA TRP A 137 4.68 -11.92 -18.96
C TRP A 137 5.50 -12.31 -20.20
N ILE A 138 6.82 -12.14 -20.16
CA ILE A 138 7.73 -12.52 -21.26
C ILE A 138 7.74 -14.05 -21.43
N PRO A 139 8.09 -14.85 -20.40
CA PRO A 139 8.08 -16.30 -20.56
C PRO A 139 6.68 -16.86 -20.88
N LEU A 140 5.62 -16.23 -20.37
CA LEU A 140 4.25 -16.68 -20.68
C LEU A 140 3.94 -16.53 -22.17
N HIS A 141 4.33 -15.41 -22.78
CA HIS A 141 4.17 -15.17 -24.21
C HIS A 141 5.02 -16.15 -25.04
N ASP A 142 6.30 -16.30 -24.69
CA ASP A 142 7.24 -17.12 -25.46
C ASP A 142 6.97 -18.61 -25.33
N ILE A 143 6.61 -19.11 -24.14
CA ILE A 143 6.22 -20.51 -23.94
C ILE A 143 4.95 -20.84 -24.74
N TYR A 144 4.01 -19.90 -24.82
CA TYR A 144 2.79 -20.09 -25.63
C TYR A 144 3.12 -20.26 -27.11
N LEU A 145 4.13 -19.52 -27.64
CA LEU A 145 4.50 -19.58 -29.07
C LEU A 145 5.51 -20.69 -29.38
N SER A 146 6.54 -20.87 -28.57
CA SER A 146 7.68 -21.73 -28.86
C SER A 146 7.72 -23.05 -28.08
N HIS A 147 6.92 -23.16 -27.00
CA HIS A 147 6.92 -24.30 -26.06
C HIS A 147 8.29 -24.51 -25.36
N ASP A 148 9.18 -23.49 -25.35
CA ASP A 148 10.50 -23.60 -24.73
C ASP A 148 10.47 -23.11 -23.26
N LEU A 149 10.58 -24.07 -22.32
CA LEU A 149 10.60 -23.80 -20.87
C LEU A 149 11.88 -23.05 -20.42
N ARG A 150 12.92 -22.98 -21.26
CA ARG A 150 14.15 -22.22 -20.94
C ARG A 150 13.88 -20.73 -20.75
N MET A 151 12.81 -20.22 -21.35
CA MET A 151 12.37 -18.83 -21.19
C MET A 151 12.04 -18.46 -19.73
N LEU A 152 11.77 -19.46 -18.88
CA LEU A 152 11.61 -19.22 -17.42
C LEU A 152 12.90 -18.67 -16.77
N LEU A 153 14.06 -18.83 -17.37
CA LEU A 153 15.30 -18.26 -16.86
C LEU A 153 15.29 -16.72 -16.83
N VAL A 154 14.46 -16.09 -17.67
CA VAL A 154 14.26 -14.62 -17.65
C VAL A 154 13.78 -14.13 -16.29
N LEU A 155 13.05 -14.96 -15.54
CA LEU A 155 12.57 -14.64 -14.18
C LEU A 155 13.72 -14.40 -13.17
N LEU A 156 14.93 -14.87 -13.45
CA LEU A 156 16.08 -14.64 -12.58
C LEU A 156 16.40 -13.13 -12.44
N PHE A 157 16.25 -12.34 -13.51
CA PHE A 157 16.53 -10.91 -13.49
C PHE A 157 15.62 -10.14 -12.53
N PRO A 158 14.29 -10.23 -12.64
CA PRO A 158 13.41 -9.55 -11.70
C PRO A 158 13.50 -10.12 -10.28
N LEU A 159 13.83 -11.41 -10.10
CA LEU A 159 14.09 -11.98 -8.77
C LEU A 159 15.33 -11.34 -8.12
N VAL A 160 16.44 -11.29 -8.82
CA VAL A 160 17.67 -10.66 -8.32
C VAL A 160 17.43 -9.19 -8.00
N GLY A 161 16.74 -8.45 -8.88
CA GLY A 161 16.37 -7.07 -8.66
C GLY A 161 15.49 -6.88 -7.42
N ALA A 162 14.42 -7.64 -7.30
CA ALA A 162 13.47 -7.53 -6.19
C ALA A 162 14.11 -7.86 -4.83
N TYR A 163 14.90 -8.92 -4.75
CA TYR A 163 15.60 -9.26 -3.51
C TYR A 163 16.74 -8.30 -3.20
N GLY A 164 17.44 -7.79 -4.24
CA GLY A 164 18.45 -6.74 -4.09
C GLY A 164 17.85 -5.45 -3.49
N GLY A 165 16.73 -4.97 -4.04
CA GLY A 165 16.01 -3.81 -3.51
C GLY A 165 15.51 -4.02 -2.07
N TRP A 166 15.05 -5.23 -1.74
CA TRP A 166 14.63 -5.59 -0.39
C TRP A 166 15.81 -5.56 0.60
N LEU A 167 16.98 -6.09 0.21
CA LEU A 167 18.19 -6.07 1.05
C LEU A 167 18.68 -4.66 1.31
N VAL A 168 18.74 -3.81 0.28
CA VAL A 168 19.10 -2.39 0.43
C VAL A 168 18.17 -1.69 1.41
N ARG A 169 16.85 -1.91 1.28
CA ARG A 169 15.86 -1.36 2.21
C ARG A 169 16.08 -1.82 3.66
N LEU A 170 16.43 -3.09 3.88
CA LEU A 170 16.75 -3.61 5.21
C LEU A 170 17.98 -2.91 5.80
N GLY A 171 19.01 -2.68 4.99
CA GLY A 171 20.22 -1.94 5.37
C GLY A 171 19.87 -0.53 5.82
N ILE A 172 19.12 0.22 5.01
CA ILE A 172 18.71 1.60 5.32
C ILE A 172 17.89 1.66 6.62
N ARG A 173 16.98 0.72 6.85
CA ARG A 173 16.18 0.68 8.09
C ARG A 173 17.01 0.46 9.34
N LYS A 174 18.02 -0.40 9.28
CA LYS A 174 18.92 -0.66 10.41
C LYS A 174 19.80 0.54 10.74
N THR A 175 20.20 1.33 9.75
CA THR A 175 21.02 2.53 9.98
C THR A 175 20.21 3.70 10.56
N LEU A 176 18.92 3.82 10.20
CA LEU A 176 18.04 4.90 10.66
C LEU A 176 17.41 4.64 12.03
N HIS A 177 17.34 3.38 12.47
CA HIS A 177 16.82 2.98 13.77
C HIS A 177 17.79 1.99 14.43
N PRO A 178 18.97 2.47 14.91
CA PRO A 178 19.81 1.66 15.77
C PRO A 178 19.04 1.36 17.06
N ALA A 179 19.03 0.08 17.45
CA ALA A 179 18.34 -0.42 18.65
C ALA A 179 18.88 0.22 19.93
#